data_618b1f8f1ddfdb32ccec4d00b9733c6b
#
_entry.id   618b1f8f1ddfdb32ccec4d00b9733c6b
#
_cell.length_a   1.000
_cell.length_b   1.000
_cell.length_c   1.000
_cell.angle_alpha   90.00
_cell.angle_beta   90.00
_cell.angle_gamma   90.00
#
_symmetry.space_group_name_H-M   'P 1'
#
loop_
_entity.id
_entity.type
_entity.pdbx_description
1 polymer ?
#
loop_
_entity_poly.entity_id
_entity_poly.type
_entity_poly.pdbx_seq_one_letter_code
_entity_poly.pdbx_strand_id
1 'polypeptide(L)'
;MTDGHTTKSGYMSESGRVTGSCHCGRVTLSVPHAPLWAASCNCSLCARTGWLVVYYPDAQVEVTGETVAYIWDDRMIGIHHCPVCGCGTHWQTLREDFGKMGVYARLLDRFDVGAVEVRLMDNRE
;
A
#
# COMPACT_ATOMS: atom_id res chain seq x y z
N MET A 1 0.73 24.14 4.52
CA MET A 1 0.50 23.40 4.75
C MET A 1 0.15 23.09 4.76
N THR A 2 0.23 23.50 5.02
CA THR A 2 -0.10 22.77 5.43
C THR A 2 -0.24 22.52 5.63
N ASP A 3 -0.17 23.14 6.07
CA ASP A 3 -0.39 22.50 6.61
C ASP A 3 -0.42 22.17 6.79
N GLY A 4 -0.44 22.80 6.99
CA GLY A 4 -0.36 22.03 7.58
C GLY A 4 -0.40 21.87 7.59
N HIS A 5 -0.20 22.13 8.01
CA HIS A 5 -0.26 21.32 8.40
C HIS A 5 -0.59 20.97 8.68
N THR A 6 -0.80 21.40 8.85
CA THR A 6 -1.21 20.71 9.41
C THR A 6 -1.60 20.23 9.57
N THR A 7 -1.85 20.49 9.84
CA THR A 7 -2.24 19.71 10.16
C THR A 7 -2.78 19.08 10.15
N LYS A 8 -3.13 19.27 10.85
CA LYS A 8 -3.55 18.54 10.72
C LYS A 8 -3.92 18.07 9.88
N SER A 9 -4.03 18.28 9.65
CA SER A 9 -4.31 17.80 8.79
C SER A 9 -4.20 17.05 8.12
N GLY A 10 -4.65 16.84 7.89
CA GLY A 10 -4.56 16.16 6.67
C GLY A 10 -4.12 14.74 6.69
N TYR A 11 -3.58 14.30 7.73
CA TYR A 11 -3.14 12.91 7.85
C TYR A 11 -4.32 11.95 7.89
N MET A 12 -5.35 12.27 8.63
CA MET A 12 -6.54 11.45 8.72
C MET A 12 -7.75 12.33 8.42
N SER A 13 -8.67 11.77 7.64
CA SER A 13 -9.94 12.43 7.39
C SER A 13 -10.83 12.29 8.62
N GLU A 14 -11.95 12.98 8.60
CA GLU A 14 -12.93 12.88 9.69
C GLU A 14 -13.47 11.48 9.85
N SER A 15 -13.48 10.69 8.79
CA SER A 15 -13.95 9.30 8.84
C SER A 15 -12.88 8.34 9.34
N GLY A 16 -11.69 8.84 9.67
CA GLY A 16 -10.58 8.00 10.07
C GLY A 16 -9.77 7.43 8.91
N ARG A 17 -10.13 7.78 7.69
CA ARG A 17 -9.41 7.28 6.52
C ARG A 17 -8.07 7.97 6.37
N VAL A 18 -7.13 7.24 5.79
CA VAL A 18 -5.79 7.72 5.52
C VAL A 18 -5.58 7.66 4.02
N THR A 19 -4.94 8.69 3.48
CA THR A 19 -4.69 8.77 2.04
C THR A 19 -3.19 8.67 1.78
N GLY A 20 -2.87 8.42 0.52
CA GLY A 20 -1.49 8.38 0.08
C GLY A 20 -1.42 8.48 -1.43
N SER A 21 -0.20 8.52 -1.96
CA SER A 21 -0.03 8.61 -3.40
C SER A 21 1.35 8.07 -3.80
N CYS A 22 1.50 7.77 -5.09
CA CYS A 22 2.81 7.52 -5.67
C CYS A 22 3.59 8.84 -5.72
N HIS A 23 4.85 8.75 -6.10
CA HIS A 23 5.72 9.92 -6.07
C HIS A 23 5.23 11.04 -6.97
N CYS A 24 4.74 10.72 -8.17
CA CYS A 24 4.30 11.76 -9.12
C CYS A 24 2.85 12.22 -8.85
N GLY A 25 2.14 11.54 -7.97
CA GLY A 25 0.78 11.92 -7.60
C GLY A 25 -0.32 11.40 -8.51
N ARG A 26 0.01 10.67 -9.56
CA ARG A 26 -1.01 10.20 -10.51
C ARG A 26 -1.86 9.08 -9.95
N VAL A 27 -1.29 8.29 -9.02
CA VAL A 27 -2.02 7.21 -8.37
C VAL A 27 -2.21 7.59 -6.91
N THR A 28 -3.45 7.58 -6.46
CA THR A 28 -3.78 7.89 -5.08
C THR A 28 -4.49 6.73 -4.44
N LEU A 29 -4.33 6.62 -3.14
CA LEU A 29 -4.93 5.54 -2.35
C LEU A 29 -5.66 6.12 -1.17
N SER A 30 -6.75 5.46 -0.77
CA SER A 30 -7.45 5.79 0.46
C SER A 30 -7.75 4.49 1.19
N VAL A 31 -7.36 4.40 2.45
CA VAL A 31 -7.50 3.20 3.26
C VAL A 31 -8.31 3.54 4.51
N PRO A 32 -8.96 2.54 5.14
CA PRO A 32 -9.93 2.83 6.19
C PRO A 32 -9.32 3.37 7.48
N HIS A 33 -8.07 3.07 7.76
CA HIS A 33 -7.41 3.54 8.98
C HIS A 33 -5.90 3.47 8.81
N ALA A 34 -5.18 4.12 9.71
CA ALA A 34 -3.72 4.08 9.70
C ALA A 34 -3.24 2.67 9.98
N PRO A 35 -2.08 2.30 9.44
CA PRO A 35 -1.51 0.96 9.67
C PRO A 35 -1.23 0.73 11.16
N LEU A 36 -1.59 -0.44 11.65
CA LEU A 36 -1.23 -0.86 13.00
C LEU A 36 0.09 -1.62 12.98
N TRP A 37 0.37 -2.31 11.90
CA TRP A 37 1.63 -3.01 11.68
C TRP A 37 1.84 -3.15 10.18
N ALA A 38 3.07 -3.46 9.79
CA ALA A 38 3.40 -3.65 8.39
C ALA A 38 4.22 -4.92 8.24
N ALA A 39 4.02 -5.62 7.14
CA ALA A 39 4.72 -6.85 6.86
C ALA A 39 5.94 -6.58 6.00
N SER A 40 7.07 -7.15 6.38
CA SER A 40 8.28 -7.16 5.58
C SER A 40 8.47 -8.60 5.11
N CYS A 41 8.19 -8.86 3.85
CA CYS A 41 8.19 -10.21 3.29
C CYS A 41 9.55 -10.49 2.66
N ASN A 42 10.00 -11.74 2.75
CA ASN A 42 11.29 -12.13 2.20
C ASN A 42 11.16 -13.04 0.97
N CYS A 43 10.00 -13.06 0.32
CA CYS A 43 9.87 -13.77 -0.94
C CYS A 43 10.78 -13.13 -1.98
N SER A 44 10.97 -13.82 -3.12
CA SER A 44 11.95 -13.36 -4.09
C SER A 44 11.67 -11.96 -4.61
N LEU A 45 10.40 -11.60 -4.73
CA LEU A 45 10.03 -10.26 -5.19
C LEU A 45 10.22 -9.21 -4.09
N CYS A 46 9.66 -9.46 -2.91
CA CYS A 46 9.71 -8.49 -1.83
C CYS A 46 11.11 -8.29 -1.30
N ALA A 47 11.96 -9.32 -1.37
CA ALA A 47 13.35 -9.19 -0.98
C ALA A 47 14.09 -8.20 -1.88
N ARG A 48 13.66 -8.08 -3.13
CA ARG A 48 14.31 -7.16 -4.06
C ARG A 48 13.75 -5.75 -3.99
N THR A 49 12.46 -5.61 -3.71
CA THR A 49 11.81 -4.30 -3.71
C THR A 49 11.83 -3.62 -2.36
N GLY A 50 11.87 -4.40 -1.29
CA GLY A 50 11.90 -3.83 0.05
C GLY A 50 10.57 -3.24 0.52
N TRP A 51 9.47 -3.60 -0.11
CA TRP A 51 8.16 -3.05 0.26
C TRP A 51 7.76 -3.47 1.66
N LEU A 52 7.10 -2.54 2.35
CA LEU A 52 6.37 -2.84 3.58
C LEU A 52 4.89 -2.85 3.22
N VAL A 53 4.21 -3.91 3.58
CA VAL A 53 2.85 -4.14 3.11
C VAL A 53 1.88 -4.11 4.28
N VAL A 54 0.77 -3.42 4.10
CA VAL A 54 -0.33 -3.38 5.06
C VAL A 54 -1.55 -3.98 4.39
N TYR A 55 -2.25 -4.85 5.11
CA TYR A 55 -3.41 -5.56 4.55
C TYR A 55 -4.70 -4.91 4.99
N TYR A 56 -5.62 -4.77 4.04
CA TYR A 56 -6.95 -4.21 4.30
C TYR A 56 -7.98 -5.02 3.52
N PRO A 57 -9.25 -5.02 4.00
CA PRO A 57 -10.32 -5.58 3.16
C PRO A 57 -10.38 -4.82 1.84
N ASP A 58 -10.42 -5.55 0.74
CA ASP A 58 -10.31 -4.91 -0.57
C ASP A 58 -11.47 -3.96 -0.85
N ALA A 59 -12.66 -4.24 -0.30
CA ALA A 59 -13.82 -3.38 -0.48
C ALA A 59 -13.68 -2.02 0.21
N GLN A 60 -12.70 -1.88 1.10
CA GLN A 60 -12.52 -0.65 1.88
C GLN A 60 -11.36 0.21 1.37
N VAL A 61 -10.65 -0.25 0.35
CA VAL A 61 -9.53 0.48 -0.22
C VAL A 61 -9.97 1.12 -1.53
N GLU A 62 -9.66 2.39 -1.70
CA GLU A 62 -9.96 3.10 -2.94
C GLU A 62 -8.65 3.45 -3.63
N VAL A 63 -8.52 3.06 -4.88
CA VAL A 63 -7.35 3.37 -5.71
C VAL A 63 -7.84 4.19 -6.87
N THR A 64 -7.22 5.34 -7.09
CA THR A 64 -7.54 6.22 -8.20
C THR A 64 -6.30 6.40 -9.06
N GLY A 65 -6.47 6.34 -10.37
CA GLY A 65 -5.37 6.48 -11.31
C GLY A 65 -5.04 5.18 -12.00
N GLU A 66 -4.35 5.30 -13.11
CA GLU A 66 -4.00 4.14 -13.94
C GLU A 66 -2.76 3.46 -13.35
N THR A 67 -2.79 2.13 -13.31
CA THR A 67 -1.64 1.35 -12.86
C THR A 67 -1.35 0.24 -13.86
N VAL A 68 -0.13 -0.28 -13.80
CA VAL A 68 0.30 -1.44 -14.58
C VAL A 68 0.56 -2.57 -13.60
N ALA A 69 0.09 -3.76 -13.94
CA ALA A 69 0.21 -4.91 -13.03
C ALA A 69 1.23 -5.92 -13.55
N TYR A 70 2.04 -6.40 -12.63
CA TYR A 70 2.93 -7.54 -12.86
C TYR A 70 2.26 -8.75 -12.20
N ILE A 71 1.96 -9.76 -13.00
CA ILE A 71 1.24 -10.95 -12.53
C ILE A 71 2.27 -12.02 -12.19
N TRP A 72 2.21 -12.54 -10.96
CA TRP A 72 3.15 -13.57 -10.55
C TRP A 72 2.52 -14.45 -9.48
N ASP A 73 3.29 -15.40 -8.94
CA ASP A 73 2.84 -16.34 -7.92
C ASP A 73 1.70 -17.21 -8.47
N ASP A 74 2.04 -17.97 -9.53
CA ASP A 74 1.06 -18.80 -10.25
C ASP A 74 -0.12 -17.98 -10.75
N ARG A 75 0.11 -16.70 -11.03
CA ARG A 75 -0.89 -15.76 -11.55
C ARG A 75 -2.02 -15.49 -10.55
N MET A 76 -1.73 -15.64 -9.26
CA MET A 76 -2.74 -15.40 -8.24
C MET A 76 -2.70 -13.97 -7.75
N ILE A 77 -1.65 -13.22 -8.03
CA ILE A 77 -1.45 -11.87 -7.50
C ILE A 77 -1.04 -10.93 -8.63
N GLY A 78 -1.71 -9.77 -8.67
CA GLY A 78 -1.31 -8.69 -9.54
C GLY A 78 -0.67 -7.59 -8.71
N ILE A 79 0.57 -7.26 -9.02
CA ILE A 79 1.34 -6.25 -8.29
C ILE A 79 1.39 -5.00 -9.13
N HIS A 80 0.83 -3.92 -8.61
CA HIS A 80 0.56 -2.71 -9.37
C HIS A 80 1.60 -1.63 -9.10
N HIS A 81 1.91 -0.87 -10.14
CA HIS A 81 2.78 0.28 -10.01
C HIS A 81 2.30 1.40 -10.91
N CYS A 82 2.73 2.61 -10.60
CA CYS A 82 2.43 3.78 -11.43
C CYS A 82 3.22 3.69 -12.72
N PRO A 83 2.57 3.87 -13.88
CA PRO A 83 3.29 3.77 -15.16
C PRO A 83 4.22 4.95 -15.42
N VAL A 84 4.10 6.03 -14.66
CA VAL A 84 4.91 7.23 -14.88
C VAL A 84 6.11 7.27 -13.96
N CYS A 85 5.90 7.16 -12.65
CA CYS A 85 7.02 7.26 -11.70
C CYS A 85 7.56 5.91 -11.26
N GLY A 86 6.85 4.82 -11.56
CA GLY A 86 7.34 3.48 -11.24
C GLY A 86 7.12 3.01 -9.82
N CYS A 87 6.55 3.84 -8.96
CA CYS A 87 6.31 3.44 -7.58
C CYS A 87 5.34 2.28 -7.51
N GLY A 88 5.68 1.23 -6.77
CA GLY A 88 4.73 0.18 -6.43
C GLY A 88 3.64 0.76 -5.54
N THR A 89 2.39 0.42 -5.81
CA THR A 89 1.27 1.01 -5.10
C THR A 89 0.54 0.00 -4.22
N HIS A 90 0.21 -1.15 -4.79
CA HIS A 90 -0.57 -2.15 -4.06
C HIS A 90 -0.52 -3.46 -4.81
N TRP A 91 -0.98 -4.53 -4.17
CA TRP A 91 -1.23 -5.77 -4.88
C TRP A 91 -2.65 -6.22 -4.63
N GLN A 92 -3.22 -6.90 -5.62
CA GLN A 92 -4.54 -7.46 -5.54
C GLN A 92 -4.48 -8.93 -5.91
N THR A 93 -5.34 -9.71 -5.28
CA THR A 93 -5.49 -11.11 -5.65
C THR A 93 -6.34 -11.21 -6.91
N LEU A 94 -6.06 -12.20 -7.72
CA LEU A 94 -6.88 -12.52 -8.88
C LEU A 94 -7.96 -13.54 -8.51
N ARG A 95 -8.00 -13.96 -7.25
CA ARG A 95 -9.02 -14.85 -6.73
C ARG A 95 -10.17 -14.03 -6.20
N GLU A 96 -11.38 -14.34 -6.64
CA GLU A 96 -12.54 -13.51 -6.30
C GLU A 96 -12.91 -13.58 -4.84
N ASP A 97 -12.57 -14.67 -4.17
CA ASP A 97 -13.03 -14.91 -2.80
C ASP A 97 -11.98 -14.56 -1.74
N PHE A 98 -10.88 -13.91 -2.12
CA PHE A 98 -9.82 -13.66 -1.15
C PHE A 98 -10.19 -12.57 -0.16
N GLY A 99 -10.77 -11.47 -0.64
CA GLY A 99 -11.37 -10.43 0.20
C GLY A 99 -10.45 -9.39 0.78
N LYS A 100 -9.14 -9.48 0.55
CA LYS A 100 -8.22 -8.46 1.05
C LYS A 100 -7.14 -8.17 0.02
N MET A 101 -6.47 -7.04 0.21
CA MET A 101 -5.40 -6.62 -0.67
C MET A 101 -4.27 -6.04 0.16
N GLY A 102 -3.11 -5.93 -0.46
CA GLY A 102 -1.94 -5.33 0.17
C GLY A 102 -1.70 -3.94 -0.37
N VAL A 103 -1.45 -3.00 0.54
CA VAL A 103 -1.10 -1.63 0.19
C VAL A 103 0.34 -1.41 0.64
N TYR A 104 1.13 -0.76 -0.21
CA TYR A 104 2.52 -0.49 0.15
C TYR A 104 2.54 0.71 1.06
N ALA A 105 2.89 0.46 2.31
CA ALA A 105 2.68 1.38 3.41
C ALA A 105 3.37 2.72 3.23
N ARG A 106 4.52 2.73 2.53
CA ARG A 106 5.30 3.96 2.38
C ARG A 106 4.61 4.99 1.48
N LEU A 107 3.57 4.59 0.75
CA LEU A 107 2.79 5.54 -0.02
C LEU A 107 1.80 6.32 0.82
N LEU A 108 1.48 5.81 2.01
CA LEU A 108 0.51 6.47 2.88
C LEU A 108 1.13 7.71 3.50
N ASP A 109 0.35 8.77 3.54
CA ASP A 109 0.81 10.05 4.07
C ASP A 109 1.23 9.87 5.53
N ARG A 110 2.37 10.44 5.87
CA ARG A 110 2.91 10.44 7.22
C ARG A 110 3.20 9.05 7.78
N PHE A 111 3.35 8.07 6.90
CA PHE A 111 3.77 6.75 7.37
C PHE A 111 5.17 6.86 7.97
N ASP A 112 5.32 6.36 9.19
CA ASP A 112 6.58 6.39 9.91
C ASP A 112 6.94 4.97 10.29
N VAL A 113 7.96 4.43 9.63
CA VAL A 113 8.36 3.04 9.87
C VAL A 113 8.80 2.83 11.32
N GLY A 114 9.29 3.90 11.98
CA GLY A 114 9.70 3.81 13.38
C GLY A 114 8.54 3.79 14.36
N ALA A 115 7.33 4.11 13.92
CA ALA A 115 6.17 4.21 14.79
C ALA A 115 5.23 3.02 14.69
N VAL A 116 5.49 2.07 13.79
CA VAL A 116 4.64 0.90 13.62
C VAL A 116 5.46 -0.36 13.86
N GLU A 117 4.77 -1.41 14.26
CA GLU A 117 5.40 -2.72 14.36
C GLU A 117 5.65 -3.25 12.96
N VAL A 118 6.88 -3.71 12.70
CA VAL A 118 7.22 -4.36 11.44
C VAL A 118 7.39 -5.84 11.71
N ARG A 119 6.59 -6.67 11.02
CA ARG A 119 6.63 -8.11 11.19
C ARG A 119 7.30 -8.75 9.99
N LEU A 120 8.31 -9.57 10.28
CA LEU A 120 9.02 -10.28 9.23
C LEU A 120 8.20 -11.50 8.82
N MET A 121 7.93 -11.61 7.53
CA MET A 121 7.14 -12.70 6.97
C MET A 121 8.08 -13.62 6.19
N ASP A 122 8.15 -14.87 6.60
CA ASP A 122 9.07 -15.83 5.98
C ASP A 122 8.35 -16.61 4.88
N ASN A 123 8.43 -16.08 3.68
CA ASN A 123 7.79 -16.67 2.51
C ASN A 123 8.80 -17.00 1.42
N ARG A 124 10.04 -17.29 1.83
CA ARG A 124 11.05 -17.65 0.85
C ARG A 124 10.67 -18.92 0.11
N GLU A 125 11.09 -18.95 -1.16
CA GLU A 125 10.90 -20.13 -1.98
C GLU A 125 12.22 -20.63 -2.48
#